data_7a56d811929ad7244fd0a2fbce74c2b4
#
_entry.id   7a56d811929ad7244fd0a2fbce74c2b4
#
_cell.length_a   1.000
_cell.length_b   1.000
_cell.length_c   1.000
_cell.angle_alpha   90.00
_cell.angle_beta   90.00
_cell.angle_gamma   90.00
#
_symmetry.space_group_name_H-M   'P 1'
#
loop_
_entity.id
_entity.type
_entity.pdbx_description
1 polymer ?
#
loop_
_entity_poly.entity_id
_entity_poly.type
_entity_poly.pdbx_seq_one_letter_code
_entity_poly.pdbx_strand_id
1 'polypeptide(L)' 'MKNKTTPESVQEANEGLFYSTFNLPQAAEHCGMTIKEMKMTFFEYLKYHPPTYQ' A
#
# COMPACT_ATOMS: atom_id res chain seq x y z
N MET A 1 17.82 5.56 -7.99
CA MET A 1 16.89 4.64 -8.37
C MET A 1 15.47 5.01 -8.15
N LYS A 2 14.64 4.68 -9.04
CA LYS A 2 13.30 5.06 -8.90
C LYS A 2 12.44 3.92 -8.63
N ASN A 3 11.50 4.10 -7.73
CA ASN A 3 10.49 3.12 -7.48
C ASN A 3 9.43 3.23 -8.55
N LYS A 4 8.87 2.13 -8.96
CA LYS A 4 7.88 2.13 -9.99
C LYS A 4 6.53 1.79 -9.44
N THR A 5 5.52 2.41 -10.01
CA THR A 5 4.15 2.11 -9.64
C THR A 5 3.69 0.96 -10.54
N THR A 6 3.95 -0.25 -10.09
CA THR A 6 3.52 -1.43 -10.81
C THR A 6 2.50 -2.16 -9.96
N PRO A 7 1.71 -3.05 -10.57
CA PRO A 7 0.74 -3.81 -9.77
C PRO A 7 1.39 -4.58 -8.64
N GLU A 8 2.58 -5.11 -8.89
CA GLU A 8 3.28 -5.88 -7.87
C GLU A 8 3.74 -5.00 -6.73
N SER A 9 4.34 -3.85 -7.04
CA SER A 9 4.83 -3.00 -5.96
C SER A 9 3.69 -2.39 -5.18
N VAL A 10 2.60 -2.06 -5.85
CA VAL A 10 1.43 -1.52 -5.17
C VAL A 10 0.83 -2.59 -4.25
N GLN A 11 0.76 -3.81 -4.72
CA GLN A 11 0.23 -4.88 -3.89
C GLN A 11 1.11 -5.12 -2.67
N GLU A 12 2.42 -5.13 -2.86
CA GLU A 12 3.34 -5.32 -1.76
C GLU A 12 3.22 -4.20 -0.74
N ALA A 13 3.07 -2.97 -1.21
CA ALA A 13 2.93 -1.83 -0.32
C ALA A 13 1.64 -1.92 0.48
N ASN A 14 0.56 -2.31 -0.18
CA ASN A 14 -0.73 -2.45 0.50
C ASN A 14 -0.68 -3.58 1.51
N GLU A 15 -0.04 -4.67 1.16
CA GLU A 15 0.10 -5.79 2.08
C GLU A 15 0.93 -5.37 3.29
N GLY A 16 1.98 -4.59 3.05
CA GLY A 16 2.80 -4.11 4.13
C GLY A 16 2.02 -3.23 5.09
N LEU A 17 1.15 -2.39 4.55
CA LEU A 17 0.29 -1.57 5.39
C LEU A 17 -0.72 -2.42 6.14
N PHE A 18 -1.28 -3.40 5.47
CA PHE A 18 -2.29 -4.26 6.06
C PHE A 18 -1.71 -5.06 7.21
N TYR A 19 -0.49 -5.54 7.07
CA TYR A 19 0.16 -6.35 8.10
C TYR A 19 1.07 -5.53 9.01
N SER A 20 1.08 -4.21 8.82
CA SER A 20 1.84 -3.29 9.67
C SER A 20 3.35 -3.47 9.56
N THR A 21 3.82 -3.97 8.43
CA THR A 21 5.26 -4.04 8.18
C THR A 21 5.77 -2.78 7.53
N PHE A 22 4.87 -1.98 6.95
CA PHE A 22 5.20 -0.67 6.39
C PHE A 22 4.32 0.35 7.08
N ASN A 23 4.84 1.57 7.25
CA ASN A 23 3.95 2.68 7.55
C ASN A 23 3.64 3.38 6.24
N LEU A 24 2.77 4.35 6.29
CA LEU A 24 2.29 5.00 5.07
C LEU A 24 3.40 5.63 4.25
N PRO A 25 4.32 6.42 4.84
CA PRO A 25 5.41 6.97 4.04
C PRO A 25 6.28 5.90 3.39
N GLN A 26 6.54 4.81 4.11
CA GLN A 26 7.36 3.75 3.57
C GLN A 26 6.67 3.05 2.40
N ALA A 27 5.39 2.79 2.54
CA ALA A 27 4.64 2.14 1.48
C ALA A 27 4.58 3.02 0.24
N ALA A 28 4.37 4.32 0.44
CA ALA A 28 4.30 5.24 -0.68
C ALA A 28 5.63 5.26 -1.42
N GLU A 29 6.72 5.30 -0.67
CA GLU A 29 8.04 5.33 -1.27
C GLU A 29 8.34 4.03 -2.01
N HIS A 30 7.87 2.94 -1.47
CA HIS A 30 8.09 1.62 -2.08
C HIS A 30 7.54 1.55 -3.50
N CYS A 31 6.41 2.17 -3.75
CA CYS A 31 5.81 2.12 -5.07
C CYS A 31 5.82 3.45 -5.80
N GLY A 32 6.60 4.42 -5.30
CA GLY A 32 6.76 5.68 -6.02
C GLY A 32 5.53 6.54 -6.06
N MET A 33 4.70 6.47 -5.04
CA MET A 33 3.50 7.28 -4.95
C MET A 33 3.67 8.35 -3.89
N THR A 34 2.82 9.36 -3.95
CA THR A 34 2.71 10.28 -2.83
C THR A 34 1.98 9.59 -1.70
N ILE A 35 2.13 10.12 -0.50
CA ILE A 35 1.46 9.55 0.66
C ILE A 35 -0.06 9.56 0.45
N LYS A 36 -0.55 10.64 -0.14
CA LYS A 36 -1.98 10.77 -0.39
C LYS A 36 -2.47 9.68 -1.33
N GLU A 37 -1.72 9.44 -2.40
CA GLU A 37 -2.08 8.42 -3.36
C GLU A 37 -2.04 7.03 -2.73
N MET A 38 -1.03 6.79 -1.92
CA MET A 38 -0.89 5.51 -1.27
C MET A 38 -2.06 5.25 -0.33
N LYS A 39 -2.47 6.29 0.39
CA LYS A 39 -3.58 6.19 1.30
C LYS A 39 -4.86 5.80 0.58
N MET A 40 -5.10 6.43 -0.56
CA MET A 40 -6.29 6.13 -1.34
C MET A 40 -6.23 4.72 -1.90
N THR A 41 -5.06 4.31 -2.36
CA THR A 41 -4.87 2.96 -2.87
C THR A 41 -5.11 1.93 -1.78
N PHE A 42 -4.66 2.22 -0.58
CA PHE A 42 -4.86 1.31 0.54
C PHE A 42 -6.35 1.19 0.90
N PHE A 43 -7.07 2.29 0.84
CA PHE A 43 -8.50 2.24 1.10
C PHE A 43 -9.20 1.35 0.07
N GLU A 44 -8.79 1.42 -1.18
CA GLU A 44 -9.34 0.54 -2.19
C GLU A 44 -8.99 -0.91 -1.91
N TYR A 45 -7.75 -1.14 -1.50
CA TYR A 45 -7.31 -2.48 -1.16
C TYR A 45 -8.21 -3.06 -0.07
N LEU A 46 -8.53 -2.24 0.93
CA LEU A 46 -9.37 -2.72 2.02
C LEU A 46 -10.79 -3.05 1.58
N LYS A 47 -11.26 -2.40 0.53
CA LYS A 47 -12.57 -2.73 -0.01
C LYS A 47 -12.60 -4.13 -0.57
N TYR A 48 -11.53 -4.53 -1.25
CA TYR A 48 -11.49 -5.84 -1.87
C TYR A 48 -10.93 -6.91 -0.95
N HIS A 49 -10.23 -6.48 0.09
CA HIS A 49 -9.63 -7.42 1.04
C HIS A 49 -9.93 -6.95 2.46
N PRO A 50 -11.19 -7.00 2.86
CA PRO A 50 -11.54 -6.48 4.18
C PRO A 50 -10.86 -7.31 5.26
N PRO A 51 -10.41 -6.67 6.31
CA PRO A 51 -9.80 -7.42 7.41
C PRO A 51 -10.84 -8.34 8.03
N THR A 52 -10.35 -9.49 8.46
CA THR A 52 -11.21 -10.46 9.10
C THR A 52 -11.00 -10.37 10.59
N TYR A 53 -12.06 -10.10 11.31
CA TYR A 53 -11.99 -10.03 12.76
C TYR A 53 -12.68 -11.21 13.35
N GLN A 54 -12.09 -11.80 14.31
CA GLN A 54 -12.67 -12.98 14.97
C GLN A 54 -13.21 -12.67 16.34
#